data_846e0829bfc28a0d0e21a6d15a86ef7e
#
_entry.id   846e0829bfc28a0d0e21a6d15a86ef7e
#
_cell.length_a   1.000
_cell.length_b   1.000
_cell.length_c   1.000
_cell.angle_alpha   90.00
_cell.angle_beta   90.00
_cell.angle_gamma   90.00
#
_symmetry.space_group_name_H-M   'P 1'
#
loop_
_entity.id
_entity.type
_entity.pdbx_description
1 polymer ?
#
loop_
_entity_poly.entity_id
_entity_poly.type
_entity_poly.pdbx_seq_one_letter_code
_entity_poly.pdbx_strand_id
1 'polypeptide(L)'
;TVKHFNISMLMEKEPVYLAFSTQKGGAGKTTLTVLVASYLHYVKGYDVAVVDCDYPQHSIAGMRQRDLKLAMEDNHYKALAYEQFTRLGKKAYPVVESSTERAIDDAERITGQAAFDLVFFDLPGTVNNPSVIRALSNMDYIIAPISADRVVLESTLRYMTVVNDVIRKTGVSNIKGTYLVWNMVDGREKSELYEVYEQVIAELGLHVLKTFIPDSKRFRRELSAGHRPLFRSTLFPADRSLLRGSNIEALTDEVLTLLNLRDNG
;
A
#
# COMPACT_ATOMS: atom_id res chain seq x y z
N THR A 1 36.04 -37.93 -11.33
CA THR A 1 35.13 -37.64 -10.20
C THR A 1 34.43 -36.31 -10.51
N VAL A 2 33.26 -36.40 -11.17
CA VAL A 2 32.44 -35.23 -11.52
C VAL A 2 31.72 -34.85 -10.23
N LYS A 3 32.05 -33.67 -9.67
CA LYS A 3 31.31 -33.05 -8.58
C LYS A 3 29.94 -32.67 -9.14
N HIS A 4 28.91 -33.38 -8.73
CA HIS A 4 27.54 -32.94 -8.89
C HIS A 4 27.37 -31.61 -8.14
N PHE A 5 27.34 -30.51 -8.85
CA PHE A 5 26.80 -29.27 -8.35
C PHE A 5 25.27 -29.49 -8.19
N ASN A 6 24.89 -29.71 -6.96
CA ASN A 6 23.47 -29.69 -6.57
C ASN A 6 23.04 -28.24 -6.65
N ILE A 7 22.55 -27.82 -7.81
CA ILE A 7 21.76 -26.59 -7.97
C ILE A 7 20.40 -26.93 -7.34
N SER A 8 20.32 -26.81 -5.99
CA SER A 8 19.04 -26.54 -5.38
C SER A 8 18.65 -25.16 -5.92
N MET A 9 17.80 -25.12 -6.92
CA MET A 9 17.05 -23.95 -7.29
C MET A 9 16.47 -23.40 -5.98
N LEU A 10 17.06 -22.35 -5.44
CA LEU A 10 16.36 -21.45 -4.55
C LEU A 10 15.17 -21.00 -5.39
N MET A 11 13.98 -21.51 -5.08
CA MET A 11 12.74 -20.95 -5.60
C MET A 11 12.73 -19.53 -5.01
N GLU A 12 13.17 -18.56 -5.80
CA GLU A 12 13.03 -17.15 -5.47
C GLU A 12 11.53 -16.95 -5.25
N LYS A 13 11.18 -16.60 -4.02
CA LYS A 13 9.79 -16.33 -3.66
C LYS A 13 9.35 -15.12 -4.48
N GLU A 14 8.42 -15.33 -5.39
CA GLU A 14 7.86 -14.22 -6.15
C GLU A 14 7.23 -13.21 -5.20
N PRO A 15 7.50 -11.90 -5.39
CA PRO A 15 6.93 -10.87 -4.55
C PRO A 15 5.43 -10.79 -4.74
N VAL A 16 4.71 -10.46 -3.67
CA VAL A 16 3.27 -10.19 -3.75
C VAL A 16 3.04 -8.77 -4.28
N TYR A 17 2.24 -8.63 -5.33
CA TYR A 17 1.84 -7.35 -5.92
C TYR A 17 0.52 -6.88 -5.30
N LEU A 18 0.54 -5.70 -4.67
CA LEU A 18 -0.61 -5.15 -3.96
C LEU A 18 -0.87 -3.69 -4.35
N ALA A 19 -2.14 -3.34 -4.58
CA ALA A 19 -2.57 -1.96 -4.80
C ALA A 19 -3.69 -1.55 -3.83
N PHE A 20 -3.54 -0.37 -3.21
CA PHE A 20 -4.69 0.35 -2.67
C PHE A 20 -5.32 1.14 -3.83
N SER A 21 -6.52 0.74 -4.27
CA SER A 21 -7.09 1.30 -5.50
C SER A 21 -8.58 1.60 -5.39
N THR A 22 -8.98 2.79 -5.80
CA THR A 22 -10.38 3.22 -5.91
C THR A 22 -10.48 4.35 -6.92
N GLN A 23 -11.64 4.51 -7.53
CA GLN A 23 -11.89 5.56 -8.53
C GLN A 23 -11.84 6.97 -7.93
N LYS A 24 -12.20 7.14 -6.65
CA LYS A 24 -12.31 8.45 -6.03
C LYS A 24 -10.96 9.02 -5.60
N GLY A 25 -10.69 10.26 -6.02
CA GLY A 25 -9.58 11.05 -5.49
C GLY A 25 -9.78 11.37 -3.99
N GLY A 26 -8.70 11.42 -3.23
CA GLY A 26 -8.76 11.75 -1.80
C GLY A 26 -9.22 10.62 -0.87
N ALA A 27 -9.55 9.44 -1.39
CA ALA A 27 -9.97 8.28 -0.58
C ALA A 27 -8.86 7.63 0.26
N GLY A 28 -7.62 8.10 0.15
CA GLY A 28 -6.51 7.66 0.99
C GLY A 28 -5.58 6.61 0.39
N LYS A 29 -5.69 6.26 -0.89
CA LYS A 29 -4.81 5.28 -1.58
C LYS A 29 -3.33 5.48 -1.26
N THR A 30 -2.76 6.58 -1.72
CA THR A 30 -1.36 6.96 -1.51
C THR A 30 -0.97 6.99 -0.03
N THR A 31 -1.86 7.48 0.83
CA THR A 31 -1.62 7.53 2.28
C THR A 31 -1.50 6.14 2.88
N LEU A 32 -2.42 5.23 2.55
CA LEU A 32 -2.38 3.84 3.04
C LEU A 32 -1.19 3.08 2.45
N THR A 33 -0.90 3.27 1.15
CA THR A 33 0.30 2.70 0.52
C THR A 33 1.57 3.07 1.29
N VAL A 34 1.80 4.36 1.55
CA VAL A 34 3.01 4.82 2.27
C VAL A 34 3.04 4.30 3.70
N LEU A 35 1.93 4.36 4.44
CA LEU A 35 1.90 3.96 5.84
C LEU A 35 2.13 2.45 6.02
N VAL A 36 1.44 1.62 5.22
CA VAL A 36 1.58 0.17 5.28
C VAL A 36 2.96 -0.27 4.78
N ALA A 37 3.44 0.28 3.65
CA ALA A 37 4.77 -0.01 3.14
C ALA A 37 5.89 0.35 4.14
N SER A 38 5.80 1.55 4.74
CA SER A 38 6.79 2.00 5.75
C SER A 38 6.73 1.16 7.02
N TYR A 39 5.54 0.78 7.49
CA TYR A 39 5.41 -0.07 8.67
C TYR A 39 5.95 -1.48 8.41
N LEU A 40 5.62 -2.09 7.28
CA LEU A 40 6.14 -3.39 6.87
C LEU A 40 7.66 -3.38 6.77
N HIS A 41 8.22 -2.37 6.11
CA HIS A 41 9.66 -2.34 5.85
C HIS A 41 10.49 -1.99 7.08
N TYR A 42 10.10 -0.95 7.84
CA TYR A 42 10.91 -0.42 8.93
C TYR A 42 10.60 -1.03 10.30
N VAL A 43 9.40 -1.61 10.47
CA VAL A 43 8.97 -2.18 11.76
C VAL A 43 8.88 -3.70 11.70
N LYS A 44 8.24 -4.26 10.67
CA LYS A 44 8.05 -5.71 10.51
C LYS A 44 9.19 -6.41 9.78
N GLY A 45 10.14 -5.69 9.20
CA GLY A 45 11.35 -6.25 8.59
C GLY A 45 11.19 -6.80 7.17
N TYR A 46 10.03 -6.68 6.53
CA TYR A 46 9.82 -7.12 5.14
C TYR A 46 10.63 -6.30 4.14
N ASP A 47 11.00 -6.92 3.03
CA ASP A 47 11.59 -6.23 1.90
C ASP A 47 10.50 -5.76 0.95
N VAL A 48 10.31 -4.42 0.92
CA VAL A 48 9.21 -3.75 0.23
C VAL A 48 9.75 -2.88 -0.89
N ALA A 49 8.99 -2.77 -1.98
CA ALA A 49 9.17 -1.75 -3.02
C ALA A 49 7.85 -1.04 -3.29
N VAL A 50 7.91 0.17 -3.86
CA VAL A 50 6.75 0.95 -4.28
C VAL A 50 6.96 1.41 -5.72
N VAL A 51 5.97 1.18 -6.58
CA VAL A 51 5.89 1.69 -7.95
C VAL A 51 4.83 2.79 -7.98
N ASP A 52 5.26 4.03 -8.15
CA ASP A 52 4.41 5.23 -8.17
C ASP A 52 4.00 5.55 -9.60
N CYS A 53 2.78 5.17 -9.96
CA CYS A 53 2.22 5.29 -11.30
C CYS A 53 1.18 6.42 -11.42
N ASP A 54 0.99 7.24 -10.38
CA ASP A 54 0.00 8.34 -10.40
C ASP A 54 0.57 9.57 -11.14
N TYR A 55 0.87 9.37 -12.43
CA TYR A 55 1.35 10.45 -13.32
C TYR A 55 0.23 11.48 -13.58
N PRO A 56 0.54 12.78 -13.58
CA PRO A 56 1.86 13.41 -13.43
C PRO A 56 2.23 13.76 -11.98
N GLN A 57 1.40 13.41 -10.99
CA GLN A 57 1.58 13.84 -9.60
C GLN A 57 2.78 13.17 -8.93
N HIS A 58 2.99 11.88 -9.13
CA HIS A 58 4.04 11.08 -8.48
C HIS A 58 4.21 11.43 -6.99
N SER A 59 3.09 11.34 -6.26
CA SER A 59 2.99 11.86 -4.89
C SER A 59 3.94 11.16 -3.91
N ILE A 60 4.20 9.86 -4.10
CA ILE A 60 5.10 9.08 -3.23
C ILE A 60 6.56 9.41 -3.55
N ALA A 61 6.91 9.51 -4.83
CA ALA A 61 8.25 9.89 -5.24
C ALA A 61 8.59 11.34 -4.81
N GLY A 62 7.65 12.26 -4.97
CA GLY A 62 7.79 13.62 -4.45
C GLY A 62 7.94 13.68 -2.92
N MET A 63 7.22 12.81 -2.18
CA MET A 63 7.40 12.67 -0.74
C MET A 63 8.80 12.14 -0.42
N ARG A 64 9.29 11.12 -1.13
CA ARG A 64 10.64 10.59 -0.97
C ARG A 64 11.71 11.65 -1.17
N GLN A 65 11.60 12.49 -2.20
CA GLN A 65 12.55 13.59 -2.44
C GLN A 65 12.55 14.60 -1.30
N ARG A 66 11.38 15.00 -0.80
CA ARG A 66 11.26 15.91 0.36
C ARG A 66 11.84 15.31 1.63
N ASP A 67 11.53 14.04 1.90
CA ASP A 67 12.03 13.33 3.08
C ASP A 67 13.55 13.20 3.05
N LEU A 68 14.13 12.85 1.90
CA LEU A 68 15.58 12.78 1.69
C LEU A 68 16.24 14.13 1.89
N LYS A 69 15.68 15.20 1.29
CA LYS A 69 16.21 16.56 1.46
C LYS A 69 16.28 16.94 2.95
N LEU A 70 15.20 16.76 3.69
CA LEU A 70 15.17 17.04 5.13
C LEU A 70 16.15 16.16 5.91
N ALA A 71 16.24 14.87 5.60
CA ALA A 71 17.20 13.97 6.27
C ALA A 71 18.66 14.34 5.97
N MET A 72 18.95 15.00 4.87
CA MET A 72 20.31 15.47 4.51
C MET A 72 20.65 16.84 5.09
N GLU A 73 19.67 17.75 5.18
CA GLU A 73 19.88 19.15 5.57
C GLU A 73 19.67 19.39 7.07
N ASP A 74 18.84 18.57 7.74
CA ASP A 74 18.50 18.72 9.15
C ASP A 74 19.25 17.70 10.01
N ASN A 75 20.05 18.16 10.97
CA ASN A 75 20.89 17.32 11.82
C ASN A 75 20.09 16.33 12.68
N HIS A 76 18.88 16.68 13.11
CA HIS A 76 18.01 15.78 13.86
C HIS A 76 17.59 14.58 13.01
N TYR A 77 17.06 14.84 11.81
CA TYR A 77 16.64 13.76 10.91
C TYR A 77 17.82 12.96 10.35
N LYS A 78 18.97 13.60 10.15
CA LYS A 78 20.20 12.90 9.77
C LYS A 78 20.64 11.90 10.84
N ALA A 79 20.62 12.30 12.12
CA ALA A 79 20.93 11.40 13.23
C ALA A 79 19.90 10.27 13.34
N LEU A 80 18.60 10.58 13.23
CA LEU A 80 17.52 9.61 13.26
C LEU A 80 17.64 8.58 12.13
N ALA A 81 17.94 9.02 10.91
CA ALA A 81 18.14 8.13 9.77
C ALA A 81 19.36 7.22 9.98
N TYR A 82 20.47 7.76 10.46
CA TYR A 82 21.66 6.98 10.75
C TYR A 82 21.38 5.89 11.78
N GLU A 83 20.74 6.22 12.89
CA GLU A 83 20.37 5.27 13.94
C GLU A 83 19.45 4.17 13.39
N GLN A 84 18.38 4.57 12.67
CA GLN A 84 17.40 3.64 12.11
C GLN A 84 18.05 2.66 11.13
N PHE A 85 18.77 3.15 10.12
CA PHE A 85 19.31 2.29 9.07
C PHE A 85 20.50 1.44 9.57
N THR A 86 21.26 1.93 10.55
CA THR A 86 22.27 1.11 11.23
C THR A 86 21.63 -0.04 11.99
N ARG A 87 20.56 0.23 12.75
CA ARG A 87 19.83 -0.80 13.51
C ARG A 87 19.16 -1.83 12.60
N LEU A 88 18.56 -1.37 11.50
CA LEU A 88 17.86 -2.26 10.57
C LEU A 88 18.82 -3.09 9.69
N GLY A 89 20.05 -2.63 9.48
CA GLY A 89 21.01 -3.27 8.58
C GLY A 89 20.57 -3.23 7.10
N LYS A 90 19.57 -2.43 6.75
CA LYS A 90 19.06 -2.32 5.38
C LYS A 90 18.73 -0.88 4.99
N LYS A 91 18.67 -0.63 3.68
CA LYS A 91 18.39 0.70 3.11
C LYS A 91 16.89 1.03 3.14
N ALA A 92 16.55 2.28 2.86
CA ALA A 92 15.17 2.66 2.59
C ALA A 92 14.62 1.87 1.39
N TYR A 93 13.35 1.47 1.47
CA TYR A 93 12.72 0.77 0.36
C TYR A 93 12.72 1.63 -0.92
N PRO A 94 12.91 1.03 -2.11
CA PRO A 94 12.88 1.77 -3.36
C PRO A 94 11.49 2.33 -3.65
N VAL A 95 11.44 3.54 -4.19
CA VAL A 95 10.26 4.15 -4.79
C VAL A 95 10.61 4.45 -6.24
N VAL A 96 9.89 3.83 -7.17
CA VAL A 96 10.12 3.93 -8.61
C VAL A 96 9.01 4.75 -9.25
N GLU A 97 9.35 5.88 -9.86
CA GLU A 97 8.42 6.61 -10.72
C GLU A 97 8.17 5.82 -11.99
N SER A 98 6.90 5.62 -12.32
CA SER A 98 6.48 4.88 -13.49
C SER A 98 5.22 5.49 -14.11
N SER A 99 4.76 4.92 -15.21
CA SER A 99 3.42 5.15 -15.75
C SER A 99 2.60 3.87 -15.68
N THR A 100 1.30 3.96 -15.83
CA THR A 100 0.43 2.77 -15.82
C THR A 100 0.75 1.78 -16.93
N GLU A 101 1.29 2.26 -18.07
CA GLU A 101 1.72 1.44 -19.20
C GLU A 101 2.95 0.61 -18.86
N ARG A 102 3.86 1.15 -18.04
CA ARG A 102 5.15 0.57 -17.69
C ARG A 102 5.20 -0.05 -16.29
N ALA A 103 4.10 0.04 -15.55
CA ALA A 103 4.05 -0.35 -14.13
C ALA A 103 4.61 -1.75 -13.87
N ILE A 104 4.21 -2.71 -14.69
CA ILE A 104 4.65 -4.11 -14.56
C ILE A 104 6.10 -4.29 -14.99
N ASP A 105 6.48 -3.74 -16.14
CA ASP A 105 7.85 -3.84 -16.66
C ASP A 105 8.87 -3.22 -15.67
N ASP A 106 8.51 -2.09 -15.05
CA ASP A 106 9.36 -1.45 -14.04
C ASP A 106 9.40 -2.24 -12.72
N ALA A 107 8.30 -2.88 -12.32
CA ALA A 107 8.27 -3.79 -11.19
C ALA A 107 9.14 -5.04 -11.44
N GLU A 108 9.00 -5.69 -12.58
CA GLU A 108 9.81 -6.85 -12.97
C GLU A 108 11.30 -6.49 -13.04
N ARG A 109 11.62 -5.30 -13.54
CA ARG A 109 13.00 -4.82 -13.60
C ARG A 109 13.63 -4.69 -12.20
N ILE A 110 12.92 -4.17 -11.19
CA ILE A 110 13.47 -4.03 -9.85
C ILE A 110 13.51 -5.37 -9.10
N THR A 111 12.51 -6.24 -9.29
CA THR A 111 12.47 -7.57 -8.67
C THR A 111 13.49 -8.53 -9.28
N GLY A 112 13.90 -8.32 -10.52
CA GLY A 112 15.03 -9.01 -11.13
C GLY A 112 16.41 -8.55 -10.63
N GLN A 113 16.48 -7.42 -9.89
CA GLN A 113 17.74 -6.90 -9.33
C GLN A 113 17.90 -7.19 -7.83
N ALA A 114 16.79 -7.36 -7.11
CA ALA A 114 16.78 -7.63 -5.68
C ALA A 114 15.50 -8.39 -5.28
N ALA A 115 15.60 -9.22 -4.26
CA ALA A 115 14.45 -9.92 -3.70
C ALA A 115 13.56 -8.95 -2.91
N PHE A 116 12.25 -9.06 -3.11
CA PHE A 116 11.22 -8.34 -2.36
C PHE A 116 10.15 -9.32 -1.88
N ASP A 117 9.58 -9.05 -0.72
CA ASP A 117 8.38 -9.76 -0.24
C ASP A 117 7.11 -9.16 -0.85
N LEU A 118 7.06 -7.81 -0.97
CA LEU A 118 5.91 -7.07 -1.48
C LEU A 118 6.33 -5.93 -2.40
N VAL A 119 5.55 -5.73 -3.45
CA VAL A 119 5.60 -4.53 -4.29
C VAL A 119 4.24 -3.85 -4.25
N PHE A 120 4.22 -2.62 -3.76
CA PHE A 120 3.03 -1.78 -3.77
C PHE A 120 2.94 -0.96 -5.04
N PHE A 121 1.73 -0.81 -5.57
CA PHE A 121 1.46 0.03 -6.74
C PHE A 121 0.51 1.16 -6.33
N ASP A 122 0.94 2.41 -6.54
CA ASP A 122 0.07 3.59 -6.40
C ASP A 122 -0.43 3.96 -7.81
N LEU A 123 -1.67 3.59 -8.09
CA LEU A 123 -2.30 3.73 -9.41
C LEU A 123 -3.29 4.89 -9.42
N PRO A 124 -3.46 5.60 -10.57
CA PRO A 124 -4.48 6.62 -10.70
C PRO A 124 -5.88 6.04 -10.53
N GLY A 125 -6.77 6.84 -9.95
CA GLY A 125 -8.16 6.43 -9.67
C GLY A 125 -9.05 6.48 -10.92
N THR A 126 -8.85 5.59 -11.89
CA THR A 126 -9.69 5.50 -13.08
C THR A 126 -9.76 4.07 -13.59
N VAL A 127 -10.91 3.68 -14.15
CA VAL A 127 -11.08 2.44 -14.91
C VAL A 127 -11.30 2.69 -16.40
N ASN A 128 -11.32 3.96 -16.81
CA ASN A 128 -11.51 4.33 -18.21
C ASN A 128 -10.22 4.25 -19.02
N ASN A 129 -9.08 4.02 -18.35
CA ASN A 129 -7.79 3.85 -19.00
C ASN A 129 -7.44 2.35 -19.06
N PRO A 130 -7.29 1.75 -20.26
CA PRO A 130 -6.95 0.34 -20.41
C PRO A 130 -5.63 -0.05 -19.74
N SER A 131 -4.65 0.85 -19.66
CA SER A 131 -3.39 0.57 -18.97
C SER A 131 -3.54 0.40 -17.47
N VAL A 132 -4.47 1.15 -16.84
CA VAL A 132 -4.80 0.98 -15.42
C VAL A 132 -5.43 -0.41 -15.19
N ILE A 133 -6.37 -0.81 -16.05
CA ILE A 133 -6.99 -2.14 -15.97
C ILE A 133 -5.94 -3.23 -16.14
N ARG A 134 -5.03 -3.09 -17.12
CA ARG A 134 -3.93 -4.02 -17.32
C ARG A 134 -3.03 -4.10 -16.07
N ALA A 135 -2.64 -2.96 -15.49
CA ALA A 135 -1.85 -2.95 -14.26
C ALA A 135 -2.59 -3.66 -13.12
N LEU A 136 -3.87 -3.34 -12.90
CA LEU A 136 -4.70 -3.99 -11.87
C LEU A 136 -4.83 -5.50 -12.06
N SER A 137 -4.96 -5.97 -13.29
CA SER A 137 -5.08 -7.42 -13.61
C SER A 137 -3.81 -8.21 -13.25
N ASN A 138 -2.68 -7.54 -13.08
CA ASN A 138 -1.42 -8.14 -12.64
C ASN A 138 -1.17 -8.05 -11.14
N MET A 139 -2.08 -7.46 -10.37
CA MET A 139 -1.99 -7.46 -8.90
C MET A 139 -2.41 -8.83 -8.35
N ASP A 140 -1.76 -9.27 -7.27
CA ASP A 140 -2.24 -10.39 -6.47
C ASP A 140 -3.44 -9.97 -5.61
N TYR A 141 -3.39 -8.75 -5.07
CA TYR A 141 -4.44 -8.23 -4.20
C TYR A 141 -4.74 -6.76 -4.48
N ILE A 142 -6.03 -6.44 -4.41
CA ILE A 142 -6.51 -5.05 -4.51
C ILE A 142 -7.32 -4.75 -3.26
N ILE A 143 -6.99 -3.67 -2.56
CA ILE A 143 -7.73 -3.20 -1.40
C ILE A 143 -8.28 -1.80 -1.71
N ALA A 144 -9.60 -1.64 -1.69
CA ALA A 144 -10.24 -0.38 -2.00
C ALA A 144 -10.67 0.35 -0.73
N PRO A 145 -10.08 1.52 -0.41
CA PRO A 145 -10.56 2.34 0.68
C PRO A 145 -11.93 2.95 0.35
N ILE A 146 -12.87 2.78 1.28
CA ILE A 146 -14.24 3.31 1.24
C ILE A 146 -14.52 4.19 2.45
N SER A 147 -15.49 5.10 2.32
CA SER A 147 -15.97 5.93 3.43
C SER A 147 -17.49 5.89 3.50
N ALA A 148 -18.06 6.35 4.61
CA ALA A 148 -19.51 6.43 4.79
C ALA A 148 -20.20 7.51 3.91
N ASP A 149 -19.41 8.34 3.22
CA ASP A 149 -19.96 9.23 2.19
C ASP A 149 -20.59 8.39 1.06
N ARG A 150 -21.90 8.54 0.89
CA ARG A 150 -22.69 7.74 -0.05
C ARG A 150 -22.15 7.79 -1.48
N VAL A 151 -21.72 8.97 -1.94
CA VAL A 151 -21.22 9.15 -3.32
C VAL A 151 -19.88 8.42 -3.51
N VAL A 152 -19.01 8.49 -2.49
CA VAL A 152 -17.73 7.78 -2.49
C VAL A 152 -17.95 6.27 -2.49
N LEU A 153 -18.85 5.80 -1.63
CA LEU A 153 -19.18 4.38 -1.49
C LEU A 153 -19.76 3.82 -2.80
N GLU A 154 -20.83 4.41 -3.33
CA GLU A 154 -21.45 3.96 -4.58
C GLU A 154 -20.47 3.94 -5.75
N SER A 155 -19.63 4.97 -5.88
CA SER A 155 -18.58 5.05 -6.90
C SER A 155 -17.57 3.94 -6.76
N THR A 156 -17.13 3.64 -5.52
CA THR A 156 -16.14 2.60 -5.26
C THR A 156 -16.72 1.20 -5.46
N LEU A 157 -17.98 0.96 -5.07
CA LEU A 157 -18.63 -0.33 -5.31
C LEU A 157 -18.77 -0.62 -6.80
N ARG A 158 -19.19 0.38 -7.61
CA ARG A 158 -19.22 0.25 -9.08
C ARG A 158 -17.82 -0.05 -9.64
N TYR A 159 -16.81 0.66 -9.16
CA TYR A 159 -15.42 0.43 -9.55
C TYR A 159 -15.00 -1.02 -9.29
N MET A 160 -15.22 -1.54 -8.08
CA MET A 160 -14.85 -2.90 -7.70
C MET A 160 -15.65 -3.96 -8.49
N THR A 161 -16.91 -3.70 -8.78
CA THR A 161 -17.72 -4.58 -9.64
C THR A 161 -17.13 -4.65 -11.05
N VAL A 162 -16.75 -3.51 -11.64
CA VAL A 162 -16.12 -3.47 -12.97
C VAL A 162 -14.77 -4.20 -12.95
N VAL A 163 -13.95 -3.98 -11.93
CA VAL A 163 -12.66 -4.69 -11.78
C VAL A 163 -12.89 -6.21 -11.72
N ASN A 164 -13.82 -6.66 -10.88
CA ASN A 164 -14.12 -8.10 -10.74
C ASN A 164 -14.71 -8.69 -12.05
N ASP A 165 -15.55 -7.96 -12.76
CA ASP A 165 -16.13 -8.41 -14.04
C ASP A 165 -15.06 -8.52 -15.14
N VAL A 166 -14.14 -7.57 -15.20
CA VAL A 166 -13.02 -7.61 -16.15
C VAL A 166 -12.14 -8.84 -15.86
N ILE A 167 -11.82 -9.06 -14.58
CA ILE A 167 -11.05 -10.23 -14.13
C ILE A 167 -11.72 -11.53 -14.57
N ARG A 168 -13.03 -11.67 -14.35
CA ARG A 168 -13.79 -12.88 -14.72
C ARG A 168 -13.85 -13.09 -16.24
N LYS A 169 -13.98 -12.01 -17.01
CA LYS A 169 -14.14 -12.09 -18.49
C LYS A 169 -12.84 -12.36 -19.21
N THR A 170 -11.72 -11.85 -18.73
CA THR A 170 -10.43 -12.00 -19.41
C THR A 170 -9.80 -13.37 -19.17
N GLY A 171 -10.18 -14.08 -18.10
CA GLY A 171 -9.59 -15.38 -17.72
C GLY A 171 -8.08 -15.34 -17.47
N VAL A 172 -7.46 -14.17 -17.63
CA VAL A 172 -6.04 -13.90 -17.44
C VAL A 172 -5.92 -12.87 -16.32
N SER A 173 -5.93 -13.34 -15.08
CA SER A 173 -5.73 -12.46 -13.93
C SER A 173 -4.96 -13.18 -12.85
N ASN A 174 -3.98 -12.49 -12.29
CA ASN A 174 -3.22 -12.97 -11.14
C ASN A 174 -3.93 -12.69 -9.80
N ILE A 175 -5.09 -11.99 -9.83
CA ILE A 175 -5.76 -11.51 -8.62
C ILE A 175 -6.28 -12.68 -7.78
N LYS A 176 -5.71 -12.80 -6.58
CA LYS A 176 -6.07 -13.76 -5.54
C LYS A 176 -7.20 -13.27 -4.65
N GLY A 177 -7.34 -11.92 -4.54
CA GLY A 177 -8.41 -11.32 -3.73
C GLY A 177 -8.59 -9.83 -3.95
N THR A 178 -9.86 -9.41 -3.79
CA THR A 178 -10.28 -8.00 -3.79
C THR A 178 -11.04 -7.70 -2.52
N TYR A 179 -10.65 -6.64 -1.82
CA TYR A 179 -11.19 -6.29 -0.52
C TYR A 179 -11.54 -4.81 -0.42
N LEU A 180 -12.40 -4.47 0.50
CA LEU A 180 -12.72 -3.10 0.88
C LEU A 180 -12.18 -2.82 2.29
N VAL A 181 -11.77 -1.60 2.56
CA VAL A 181 -11.39 -1.16 3.91
C VAL A 181 -12.10 0.14 4.24
N TRP A 182 -12.81 0.18 5.37
CA TRP A 182 -13.37 1.41 5.88
C TRP A 182 -12.26 2.40 6.23
N ASN A 183 -12.29 3.57 5.60
CA ASN A 183 -11.34 4.66 5.81
C ASN A 183 -12.09 5.95 6.18
N MET A 184 -11.42 6.82 6.94
CA MET A 184 -12.00 8.08 7.42
C MET A 184 -13.28 7.87 8.24
N VAL A 185 -13.31 6.82 9.05
CA VAL A 185 -14.46 6.51 9.91
C VAL A 185 -14.56 7.55 11.02
N ASP A 186 -15.67 8.28 11.04
CA ASP A 186 -15.99 9.19 12.16
C ASP A 186 -16.59 8.38 13.32
N GLY A 187 -15.91 8.34 14.46
CA GLY A 187 -16.37 7.61 15.65
C GLY A 187 -17.70 8.12 16.25
N ARG A 188 -18.24 9.21 15.72
CA ARG A 188 -19.57 9.76 16.10
C ARG A 188 -20.69 9.23 15.22
N GLU A 189 -20.38 8.62 14.10
CA GLU A 189 -21.39 8.02 13.21
C GLU A 189 -21.96 6.75 13.85
N LYS A 190 -23.24 6.49 13.59
CA LYS A 190 -23.95 5.32 14.13
C LYS A 190 -23.46 4.04 13.45
N SER A 191 -23.20 3.00 14.22
CA SER A 191 -22.82 1.67 13.73
C SER A 191 -23.83 1.09 12.74
N GLU A 192 -25.11 1.34 12.93
CA GLU A 192 -26.21 0.88 12.06
C GLU A 192 -26.03 1.27 10.58
N LEU A 193 -25.42 2.46 10.30
CA LEU A 193 -25.13 2.88 8.93
C LEU A 193 -24.13 1.95 8.26
N TYR A 194 -23.06 1.61 8.97
CA TYR A 194 -22.02 0.71 8.46
C TYR A 194 -22.55 -0.69 8.25
N GLU A 195 -23.39 -1.21 9.17
CA GLU A 195 -24.01 -2.52 9.06
C GLU A 195 -24.90 -2.64 7.82
N VAL A 196 -25.72 -1.62 7.54
CA VAL A 196 -26.53 -1.58 6.30
C VAL A 196 -25.65 -1.57 5.05
N TYR A 197 -24.58 -0.79 5.04
CA TYR A 197 -23.67 -0.76 3.91
C TYR A 197 -22.93 -2.09 3.71
N GLU A 198 -22.51 -2.74 4.79
CA GLU A 198 -21.83 -4.04 4.73
C GLU A 198 -22.74 -5.15 4.20
N GLN A 199 -24.06 -5.10 4.51
CA GLN A 199 -25.03 -6.02 3.90
C GLN A 199 -25.09 -5.84 2.38
N VAL A 200 -25.19 -4.60 1.90
CA VAL A 200 -25.19 -4.31 0.45
C VAL A 200 -23.87 -4.76 -0.21
N ILE A 201 -22.74 -4.53 0.44
CA ILE A 201 -21.44 -4.95 -0.04
C ILE A 201 -21.36 -6.48 -0.17
N ALA A 202 -21.87 -7.20 0.84
CA ALA A 202 -21.91 -8.66 0.82
C ALA A 202 -22.83 -9.21 -0.27
N GLU A 203 -23.99 -8.57 -0.54
CA GLU A 203 -24.89 -8.92 -1.66
C GLU A 203 -24.22 -8.78 -3.02
N LEU A 204 -23.28 -7.84 -3.14
CA LEU A 204 -22.44 -7.66 -4.36
C LEU A 204 -21.29 -8.68 -4.46
N GLY A 205 -21.14 -9.59 -3.48
CA GLY A 205 -20.05 -10.56 -3.42
C GLY A 205 -18.68 -9.92 -3.14
N LEU A 206 -18.68 -8.74 -2.50
CA LEU A 206 -17.46 -8.04 -2.08
C LEU A 206 -17.20 -8.28 -0.58
N HIS A 207 -15.95 -8.17 -0.17
CA HIS A 207 -15.52 -8.41 1.20
C HIS A 207 -14.91 -7.16 1.84
N VAL A 208 -15.33 -6.85 3.05
CA VAL A 208 -14.79 -5.76 3.85
C VAL A 208 -13.79 -6.32 4.85
N LEU A 209 -12.64 -5.66 5.01
CA LEU A 209 -11.69 -5.96 6.08
C LEU A 209 -12.30 -5.64 7.44
N LYS A 210 -11.91 -6.38 8.46
CA LYS A 210 -12.39 -6.17 9.84
C LYS A 210 -11.85 -4.87 10.43
N THR A 211 -10.64 -4.49 10.01
CA THR A 211 -9.99 -3.26 10.46
C THR A 211 -10.53 -2.06 9.71
N PHE A 212 -10.86 -1.01 10.43
CA PHE A 212 -11.21 0.30 9.86
C PHE A 212 -10.15 1.36 10.22
N ILE A 213 -10.04 2.39 9.42
CA ILE A 213 -9.14 3.52 9.64
C ILE A 213 -9.96 4.73 10.07
N PRO A 214 -9.72 5.29 11.29
CA PRO A 214 -10.47 6.42 11.79
C PRO A 214 -10.13 7.71 11.05
N ASP A 215 -11.07 8.66 10.96
CA ASP A 215 -10.75 10.02 10.54
C ASP A 215 -9.89 10.73 11.58
N SER A 216 -8.72 11.18 11.17
CA SER A 216 -7.81 11.87 12.06
C SER A 216 -6.84 12.78 11.30
N LYS A 217 -6.60 13.95 11.86
CA LYS A 217 -5.60 14.91 11.34
C LYS A 217 -4.17 14.34 11.34
N ARG A 218 -3.89 13.27 12.11
CA ARG A 218 -2.55 12.62 12.16
C ARG A 218 -2.10 12.10 10.79
N PHE A 219 -3.03 11.64 9.95
CA PHE A 219 -2.74 11.11 8.61
C PHE A 219 -2.12 12.16 7.66
N ARG A 220 -2.17 13.44 8.02
CA ARG A 220 -1.57 14.56 7.27
C ARG A 220 -0.23 15.02 7.84
N ARG A 221 0.29 14.39 8.92
CA ARG A 221 1.56 14.78 9.54
C ARG A 221 2.73 14.16 8.80
N GLU A 222 3.48 15.00 8.09
CA GLU A 222 4.70 14.66 7.37
C GLU A 222 5.93 15.23 8.09
N LEU A 223 7.13 14.89 7.60
CA LEU A 223 8.37 15.50 8.10
C LEU A 223 8.31 17.02 7.97
N SER A 224 8.79 17.71 9.01
CA SER A 224 8.83 19.15 9.04
C SER A 224 10.01 19.64 9.88
N ALA A 225 10.55 20.82 9.57
CA ALA A 225 11.64 21.46 10.33
C ALA A 225 11.33 21.69 11.82
N GLY A 226 10.06 21.62 12.22
CA GLY A 226 9.65 21.77 13.63
C GLY A 226 9.79 20.48 14.46
N HIS A 227 10.38 19.39 13.94
CA HIS A 227 10.64 18.10 14.61
C HIS A 227 9.43 17.53 15.35
N ARG A 228 8.23 17.78 14.82
CA ARG A 228 6.99 17.24 15.41
C ARG A 228 6.89 15.75 15.12
N PRO A 229 6.21 14.97 15.99
CA PRO A 229 5.95 13.58 15.71
C PRO A 229 5.38 13.39 14.31
N LEU A 230 6.06 12.61 13.49
CA LEU A 230 5.67 12.33 12.12
C LEU A 230 4.75 11.12 12.05
N PHE A 231 3.88 11.09 11.04
CA PHE A 231 3.03 9.93 10.82
C PHE A 231 3.24 9.34 9.42
N ARG A 232 3.36 10.17 8.41
CA ARG A 232 3.52 9.75 7.02
C ARG A 232 4.88 10.16 6.47
N SER A 233 5.70 9.17 6.17
CA SER A 233 7.02 9.33 5.57
C SER A 233 7.40 8.07 4.79
N THR A 234 8.20 8.27 3.77
CA THR A 234 8.79 7.17 3.01
C THR A 234 10.15 6.72 3.56
N LEU A 235 10.77 7.50 4.46
CA LEU A 235 12.07 7.19 5.07
C LEU A 235 11.98 6.67 6.50
N PHE A 236 10.91 7.02 7.21
CA PHE A 236 10.75 6.67 8.62
C PHE A 236 9.40 6.00 8.85
N PRO A 237 9.30 5.06 9.80
CA PRO A 237 8.00 4.59 10.25
C PRO A 237 7.25 5.71 10.98
N ALA A 238 5.94 5.58 11.08
CA ALA A 238 5.14 6.49 11.88
C ALA A 238 5.57 6.47 13.36
N ASP A 239 5.54 7.64 14.00
CA ASP A 239 5.83 7.78 15.42
C ASP A 239 4.86 6.91 16.26
N ARG A 240 5.41 6.17 17.24
CA ARG A 240 4.64 5.26 18.10
C ARG A 240 3.47 5.95 18.82
N SER A 241 3.64 7.21 19.20
CA SER A 241 2.58 7.98 19.86
C SER A 241 1.40 8.25 18.94
N LEU A 242 1.64 8.34 17.63
CA LEU A 242 0.63 8.57 16.60
C LEU A 242 0.06 7.26 16.03
N LEU A 243 0.80 6.16 16.09
CA LEU A 243 0.29 4.84 15.69
C LEU A 243 -0.86 4.39 16.61
N ARG A 244 -0.77 4.65 17.92
CA ARG A 244 -1.81 4.28 18.88
C ARG A 244 -3.16 4.88 18.47
N GLY A 245 -4.16 4.01 18.23
CA GLY A 245 -5.51 4.40 17.79
C GLY A 245 -5.59 4.90 16.35
N SER A 246 -4.58 4.64 15.51
CA SER A 246 -4.65 4.85 14.05
C SER A 246 -5.17 3.64 13.30
N ASN A 247 -5.12 2.47 13.92
CA ASN A 247 -5.41 1.15 13.38
C ASN A 247 -4.49 0.72 12.21
N ILE A 248 -3.38 1.43 11.95
CA ILE A 248 -2.44 1.05 10.87
C ILE A 248 -1.75 -0.28 11.18
N GLU A 249 -1.39 -0.52 12.46
CA GLU A 249 -0.80 -1.79 12.88
C GLU A 249 -1.78 -2.94 12.63
N ALA A 250 -3.02 -2.81 13.11
CA ALA A 250 -4.07 -3.81 12.91
C ALA A 250 -4.38 -4.06 11.43
N LEU A 251 -4.45 -2.98 10.60
CA LEU A 251 -4.62 -3.12 9.16
C LEU A 251 -3.46 -3.89 8.54
N THR A 252 -2.23 -3.58 8.93
CA THR A 252 -1.05 -4.25 8.38
C THR A 252 -1.03 -5.73 8.75
N ASP A 253 -1.36 -6.09 9.99
CA ASP A 253 -1.43 -7.48 10.45
C ASP A 253 -2.55 -8.25 9.74
N GLU A 254 -3.71 -7.62 9.50
CA GLU A 254 -4.80 -8.22 8.72
C GLU A 254 -4.38 -8.43 7.26
N VAL A 255 -3.69 -7.45 6.64
CA VAL A 255 -3.14 -7.58 5.29
C VAL A 255 -2.14 -8.73 5.23
N LEU A 256 -1.18 -8.83 6.15
CA LEU A 256 -0.21 -9.94 6.19
C LEU A 256 -0.91 -11.30 6.27
N THR A 257 -1.97 -11.39 7.06
CA THR A 257 -2.79 -12.61 7.18
C THR A 257 -3.43 -12.98 5.84
N LEU A 258 -4.01 -12.00 5.14
CA LEU A 258 -4.59 -12.22 3.81
C LEU A 258 -3.57 -12.68 2.77
N LEU A 259 -2.36 -12.12 2.83
CA LEU A 259 -1.27 -12.45 1.92
C LEU A 259 -0.60 -13.79 2.23
N ASN A 260 -0.98 -14.46 3.33
CA ASN A 260 -0.32 -15.65 3.87
C ASN A 260 1.20 -15.43 4.06
N LEU A 261 1.61 -14.22 4.39
CA LEU A 261 2.98 -13.90 4.73
C LEU A 261 3.19 -14.17 6.22
N ARG A 262 4.23 -14.97 6.53
CA ARG A 262 4.58 -15.25 7.92
C ARG A 262 5.17 -14.00 8.55
N ASP A 263 4.85 -13.76 9.81
CA ASP A 263 5.51 -12.70 10.58
C ASP A 263 7.02 -13.01 10.66
N ASN A 264 7.84 -12.06 10.18
CA ASN A 264 9.31 -12.18 10.17
C ASN A 264 9.93 -11.57 11.45
N GLY A 265 9.09 -11.17 12.43
CA GLY A 265 9.50 -10.53 13.68
C GLY A 265 9.83 -11.47 14.80
#